data_e85706533fabe5bc07c2fd6be22193f8
#
_entry.id   e85706533fabe5bc07c2fd6be22193f8
#
_cell.length_a   1.000
_cell.length_b   1.000
_cell.length_c   1.000
_cell.angle_alpha   90.00
_cell.angle_beta   90.00
_cell.angle_gamma   90.00
#
_symmetry.space_group_name_H-M   'P 1'
#
loop_
_entity.id
_entity.type
_entity.pdbx_description
1 polymer ?
#
loop_
_entity_poly.entity_id
_entity_poly.type
_entity_poly.pdbx_seq_one_letter_code
_entity_poly.pdbx_strand_id
1 'polypeptide(L)'
;MIKKDNTMNLDVKSNLAKLLATENITIQHNAVKTASFDVKNRVLTLPIFKQKSGDVYDMLIAHECAHALWTPYEKWEGITDSELRSYVNVIEDTRIDKLIQAKYPGVVRNYENGFDILEKQNFFGISGKDINKDFMIIDKINLRSKSLNRLPFIFAPKDNDWLAK
;
A
#
# COMPACT_ATOMS: atom_id res chain seq x y z
N MET A 1 -8.03 -37.28 5.32
CA MET A 1 -7.43 -36.00 5.74
C MET A 1 -7.11 -35.23 4.47
N ILE A 2 -8.02 -34.37 4.01
CA ILE A 2 -7.89 -33.62 2.74
C ILE A 2 -6.89 -32.50 3.03
N LYS A 3 -5.68 -32.57 2.43
CA LYS A 3 -4.78 -31.42 2.37
C LYS A 3 -5.52 -30.30 1.64
N LYS A 4 -5.94 -29.25 2.33
CA LYS A 4 -6.40 -28.03 1.72
C LYS A 4 -5.21 -27.47 0.92
N ASP A 5 -5.31 -27.59 -0.39
CA ASP A 5 -4.36 -26.99 -1.32
C ASP A 5 -4.48 -25.48 -1.17
N ASN A 6 -3.50 -24.87 -0.51
CA ASN A 6 -3.50 -23.45 -0.16
C ASN A 6 -2.94 -22.59 -1.30
N THR A 7 -3.12 -23.08 -2.54
CA THR A 7 -2.80 -22.32 -3.75
C THR A 7 -3.79 -21.17 -3.88
N MET A 8 -3.26 -19.95 -3.86
CA MET A 8 -4.03 -18.74 -4.04
C MET A 8 -4.72 -18.78 -5.41
N ASN A 9 -6.05 -18.71 -5.42
CA ASN A 9 -6.80 -18.67 -6.67
C ASN A 9 -6.70 -17.27 -7.29
N LEU A 10 -5.86 -17.12 -8.31
CA LEU A 10 -5.58 -15.86 -8.99
C LEU A 10 -6.81 -15.28 -9.69
N ASP A 11 -7.73 -16.13 -10.17
CA ASP A 11 -8.98 -15.66 -10.81
C ASP A 11 -9.89 -14.96 -9.80
N VAL A 12 -9.99 -15.52 -8.58
CA VAL A 12 -10.74 -14.87 -7.49
C VAL A 12 -10.13 -13.50 -7.14
N LYS A 13 -8.80 -13.41 -7.10
CA LYS A 13 -8.10 -12.14 -6.83
C LYS A 13 -8.27 -11.12 -7.96
N SER A 14 -8.26 -11.57 -9.20
CA SER A 14 -8.55 -10.72 -10.35
C SER A 14 -9.99 -10.19 -10.33
N ASN A 15 -10.95 -11.02 -9.98
CA ASN A 15 -12.35 -10.60 -9.84
C ASN A 15 -12.52 -9.59 -8.68
N LEU A 16 -11.86 -9.81 -7.55
CA LEU A 16 -11.85 -8.86 -6.43
C LEU A 16 -11.31 -7.50 -6.86
N ALA A 17 -10.20 -7.47 -7.60
CA ALA A 17 -9.61 -6.22 -8.10
C ALA A 17 -10.58 -5.44 -9.00
N LYS A 18 -11.23 -6.10 -9.95
CA LYS A 18 -12.21 -5.47 -10.84
C LYS A 18 -13.43 -4.92 -10.08
N LEU A 19 -13.90 -5.66 -9.08
CA LEU A 19 -15.01 -5.21 -8.22
C LEU A 19 -14.63 -3.98 -7.40
N LEU A 20 -13.44 -3.97 -6.80
CA LEU A 20 -12.97 -2.82 -6.00
C LEU A 20 -12.69 -1.59 -6.85
N ALA A 21 -12.08 -1.76 -8.02
CA ALA A 21 -11.80 -0.67 -8.95
C ALA A 21 -13.07 -0.08 -9.60
N THR A 22 -14.20 -0.79 -9.53
CA THR A 22 -15.48 -0.41 -10.19
C THR A 22 -15.38 -0.23 -11.71
N GLU A 23 -14.36 -0.82 -12.32
CA GLU A 23 -14.11 -0.78 -13.76
C GLU A 23 -13.41 -2.07 -14.25
N ASN A 24 -13.40 -2.27 -15.55
CA ASN A 24 -12.76 -3.44 -16.16
C ASN A 24 -11.26 -3.14 -16.43
N ILE A 25 -10.46 -3.06 -15.39
CA ILE A 25 -9.00 -2.90 -15.49
C ILE A 25 -8.34 -4.16 -16.08
N THR A 26 -7.20 -3.96 -16.75
CA THR A 26 -6.35 -5.07 -17.19
C THR A 26 -5.53 -5.58 -16.01
N ILE A 27 -5.57 -6.89 -15.74
CA ILE A 27 -4.83 -7.49 -14.62
C ILE A 27 -3.75 -8.42 -15.17
N GLN A 28 -2.53 -8.25 -14.68
CA GLN A 28 -1.38 -9.08 -15.01
C GLN A 28 -0.79 -9.67 -13.74
N HIS A 29 -0.39 -10.93 -13.78
CA HIS A 29 0.32 -11.61 -12.71
C HIS A 29 1.77 -11.84 -13.13
N ASN A 30 2.70 -11.18 -12.46
CA ASN A 30 4.10 -11.18 -12.82
C ASN A 30 5.01 -11.54 -11.63
N ALA A 31 6.22 -11.98 -11.92
CA ALA A 31 7.25 -12.26 -10.91
C ALA A 31 7.88 -10.94 -10.40
N VAL A 32 7.07 -10.11 -9.74
CA VAL A 32 7.46 -8.81 -9.17
C VAL A 32 7.46 -8.87 -7.64
N LYS A 33 8.13 -7.90 -6.99
CA LYS A 33 8.25 -7.87 -5.53
C LYS A 33 6.99 -7.35 -4.83
N THR A 34 6.27 -6.44 -5.46
CA THR A 34 5.05 -5.81 -4.95
C THR A 34 4.04 -5.60 -6.07
N ALA A 35 2.81 -5.26 -5.72
CA ALA A 35 1.81 -4.82 -6.68
C ALA A 35 2.12 -3.41 -7.20
N SER A 36 1.56 -3.05 -8.34
CA SER A 36 1.60 -1.69 -8.88
C SER A 36 0.43 -1.45 -9.83
N PHE A 37 -0.03 -0.20 -9.90
CA PHE A 37 -1.08 0.20 -10.84
C PHE A 37 -0.57 1.27 -11.81
N ASP A 38 -0.60 0.96 -13.09
CA ASP A 38 -0.37 1.95 -14.15
C ASP A 38 -1.65 2.76 -14.36
N VAL A 39 -1.65 3.96 -13.81
CA VAL A 39 -2.82 4.87 -13.84
C VAL A 39 -3.16 5.30 -15.27
N LYS A 40 -2.16 5.43 -16.15
CA LYS A 40 -2.34 5.82 -17.56
C LYS A 40 -2.99 4.72 -18.37
N ASN A 41 -2.40 3.53 -18.32
CA ASN A 41 -2.81 2.40 -19.15
C ASN A 41 -3.88 1.52 -18.49
N ARG A 42 -4.25 1.83 -17.24
CA ARG A 42 -5.25 1.09 -16.44
C ARG A 42 -4.88 -0.38 -16.28
N VAL A 43 -3.59 -0.64 -15.99
CA VAL A 43 -3.05 -1.99 -15.81
C VAL A 43 -2.64 -2.21 -14.36
N LEU A 44 -3.25 -3.20 -13.73
CA LEU A 44 -2.87 -3.69 -12.40
C LEU A 44 -1.89 -4.85 -12.56
N THR A 45 -0.68 -4.69 -12.06
CA THR A 45 0.31 -5.76 -11.96
C THR A 45 0.32 -6.31 -10.55
N LEU A 46 0.03 -7.60 -10.42
CA LEU A 46 0.01 -8.32 -9.15
C LEU A 46 1.19 -9.31 -9.07
N PRO A 47 1.85 -9.42 -7.93
CA PRO A 47 2.94 -10.36 -7.76
C PRO A 47 2.44 -11.81 -7.67
N ILE A 48 3.21 -12.75 -8.22
CA ILE A 48 2.98 -14.17 -8.02
C ILE A 48 3.72 -14.59 -6.74
N PHE A 49 3.01 -14.66 -5.63
CA PHE A 49 3.58 -15.09 -4.35
C PHE A 49 3.38 -16.58 -4.13
N LYS A 50 4.47 -17.30 -3.87
CA LYS A 50 4.42 -18.73 -3.52
C LYS A 50 3.91 -18.99 -2.09
N GLN A 51 4.00 -18.01 -1.16
CA GLN A 51 3.70 -18.19 0.27
C GLN A 51 3.34 -16.88 1.00
N LYS A 52 2.55 -15.98 0.43
CA LYS A 52 2.07 -14.82 1.20
C LYS A 52 0.66 -15.05 1.74
N SER A 53 0.39 -14.45 2.92
CA SER A 53 -0.94 -14.41 3.51
C SER A 53 -1.96 -13.81 2.54
N GLY A 54 -3.16 -14.38 2.52
CA GLY A 54 -4.28 -13.83 1.76
C GLY A 54 -4.58 -12.37 2.12
N ASP A 55 -4.41 -12.00 3.41
CA ASP A 55 -4.62 -10.62 3.88
C ASP A 55 -3.64 -9.63 3.25
N VAL A 56 -2.35 -9.98 3.17
CA VAL A 56 -1.33 -9.13 2.51
C VAL A 56 -1.69 -8.93 1.04
N TYR A 57 -2.15 -9.99 0.37
CA TYR A 57 -2.48 -9.91 -1.04
C TYR A 57 -3.72 -9.05 -1.28
N ASP A 58 -4.76 -9.23 -0.48
CA ASP A 58 -6.02 -8.47 -0.58
C ASP A 58 -5.80 -6.99 -0.22
N MET A 59 -4.94 -6.70 0.77
CA MET A 59 -4.50 -5.34 1.09
C MET A 59 -3.80 -4.69 -0.11
N LEU A 60 -2.86 -5.39 -0.76
CA LEU A 60 -2.18 -4.86 -1.94
C LEU A 60 -3.16 -4.61 -3.10
N ILE A 61 -4.09 -5.52 -3.35
CA ILE A 61 -5.14 -5.31 -4.37
C ILE A 61 -5.96 -4.06 -4.03
N ALA A 62 -6.41 -3.91 -2.78
CA ALA A 62 -7.22 -2.77 -2.38
C ALA A 62 -6.45 -1.45 -2.53
N HIS A 63 -5.17 -1.42 -2.17
CA HIS A 63 -4.28 -0.27 -2.34
C HIS A 63 -4.17 0.14 -3.81
N GLU A 64 -3.85 -0.78 -4.70
CA GLU A 64 -3.70 -0.48 -6.13
C GLU A 64 -5.04 -0.10 -6.79
N CYS A 65 -6.15 -0.71 -6.36
CA CYS A 65 -7.48 -0.29 -6.79
C CYS A 65 -7.82 1.12 -6.29
N ALA A 66 -7.31 1.54 -5.16
CA ALA A 66 -7.47 2.90 -4.67
C ALA A 66 -6.74 3.92 -5.56
N HIS A 67 -5.55 3.59 -6.08
CA HIS A 67 -4.91 4.38 -7.14
C HIS A 67 -5.78 4.45 -8.39
N ALA A 68 -6.38 3.34 -8.81
CA ALA A 68 -7.28 3.31 -9.95
C ALA A 68 -8.47 4.28 -9.78
N LEU A 69 -9.02 4.36 -8.57
CA LEU A 69 -10.21 5.17 -8.28
C LEU A 69 -9.91 6.67 -8.11
N TRP A 70 -8.76 7.03 -7.54
CA TRP A 70 -8.57 8.39 -7.04
C TRP A 70 -7.27 9.08 -7.38
N THR A 71 -6.27 8.40 -7.95
CA THR A 71 -5.02 9.07 -8.32
C THR A 71 -5.14 9.68 -9.72
N PRO A 72 -5.12 11.02 -9.84
CA PRO A 72 -5.26 11.70 -11.13
C PRO A 72 -3.95 11.63 -11.92
N TYR A 73 -3.99 11.00 -13.08
CA TYR A 73 -2.82 10.79 -13.94
C TYR A 73 -2.12 12.10 -14.31
N GLU A 74 -2.87 13.11 -14.73
CA GLU A 74 -2.31 14.39 -15.23
C GLU A 74 -1.52 15.13 -14.15
N LYS A 75 -1.98 15.07 -12.90
CA LYS A 75 -1.26 15.68 -11.78
C LYS A 75 0.00 14.90 -11.43
N TRP A 76 -0.06 13.60 -11.57
CA TRP A 76 1.06 12.71 -11.29
C TRP A 76 2.18 12.84 -12.33
N GLU A 77 1.82 12.89 -13.61
CA GLU A 77 2.76 13.02 -14.73
C GLU A 77 3.53 14.35 -14.68
N GLY A 78 2.88 15.42 -14.21
CA GLY A 78 3.50 16.76 -14.09
C GLY A 78 4.62 16.87 -13.04
N ILE A 79 4.78 15.88 -12.14
CA ILE A 79 5.83 15.89 -11.13
C ILE A 79 7.11 15.29 -11.72
N THR A 80 8.03 16.15 -12.15
CA THR A 80 9.31 15.75 -12.78
C THR A 80 10.44 15.57 -11.77
N ASP A 81 10.37 16.28 -10.63
CA ASP A 81 11.33 16.15 -9.54
C ASP A 81 11.15 14.82 -8.82
N SER A 82 12.20 14.01 -8.73
CA SER A 82 12.13 12.65 -8.17
C SER A 82 11.97 12.63 -6.65
N GLU A 83 12.54 13.62 -5.95
CA GLU A 83 12.40 13.74 -4.50
C GLU A 83 10.98 14.15 -4.15
N LEU A 84 10.47 15.21 -4.79
CA LEU A 84 9.08 15.63 -4.64
C LEU A 84 8.10 14.50 -4.97
N ARG A 85 8.36 13.75 -6.04
CA ARG A 85 7.54 12.59 -6.41
C ARG A 85 7.47 11.55 -5.31
N SER A 86 8.59 11.28 -4.62
CA SER A 86 8.63 10.34 -3.50
C SER A 86 7.79 10.81 -2.31
N TYR A 87 7.85 12.10 -1.98
CA TYR A 87 7.01 12.69 -0.92
C TYR A 87 5.52 12.64 -1.29
N VAL A 88 5.18 13.05 -2.51
CA VAL A 88 3.80 13.01 -3.00
C VAL A 88 3.25 11.59 -3.01
N ASN A 89 4.08 10.60 -3.37
CA ASN A 89 3.68 9.19 -3.35
C ASN A 89 3.26 8.73 -1.95
N VAL A 90 4.06 9.01 -0.92
CA VAL A 90 3.75 8.63 0.46
C VAL A 90 2.46 9.30 0.97
N ILE A 91 2.26 10.57 0.62
CA ILE A 91 1.05 11.31 1.01
C ILE A 91 -0.17 10.78 0.26
N GLU A 92 -0.02 10.53 -1.04
CA GLU A 92 -1.07 9.95 -1.87
C GLU A 92 -1.48 8.56 -1.38
N ASP A 93 -0.51 7.67 -1.12
CA ASP A 93 -0.76 6.35 -0.52
C ASP A 93 -1.59 6.47 0.76
N THR A 94 -1.19 7.39 1.66
CA THR A 94 -1.93 7.63 2.90
C THR A 94 -3.36 8.09 2.65
N ARG A 95 -3.56 8.94 1.64
CA ARG A 95 -4.87 9.50 1.27
C ARG A 95 -5.78 8.42 0.70
N ILE A 96 -5.29 7.68 -0.29
CA ILE A 96 -6.09 6.66 -0.99
C ILE A 96 -6.41 5.45 -0.09
N ASP A 97 -5.48 5.07 0.79
CA ASP A 97 -5.71 4.00 1.77
C ASP A 97 -6.86 4.33 2.72
N LYS A 98 -6.97 5.59 3.16
CA LYS A 98 -8.12 6.04 3.96
C LYS A 98 -9.42 6.02 3.16
N LEU A 99 -9.38 6.43 1.89
CA LEU A 99 -10.56 6.47 1.03
C LEU A 99 -11.07 5.06 0.72
N ILE A 100 -10.19 4.10 0.42
CA ILE A 100 -10.61 2.72 0.09
C ILE A 100 -11.20 2.03 1.31
N GLN A 101 -10.62 2.23 2.50
CA GLN A 101 -11.13 1.69 3.75
C GLN A 101 -12.49 2.30 4.15
N ALA A 102 -12.69 3.59 3.89
CA ALA A 102 -13.98 4.25 4.11
C ALA A 102 -15.03 3.77 3.10
N LYS A 103 -14.66 3.57 1.83
CA LYS A 103 -15.57 3.09 0.78
C LYS A 103 -15.94 1.61 0.98
N TYR A 104 -14.99 0.79 1.38
CA TYR A 104 -15.14 -0.65 1.54
C TYR A 104 -14.68 -1.09 2.94
N PRO A 105 -15.51 -0.95 3.99
CA PRO A 105 -15.11 -1.30 5.36
C PRO A 105 -14.60 -2.73 5.53
N GLY A 106 -15.00 -3.65 4.64
CA GLY A 106 -14.53 -5.03 4.66
C GLY A 106 -13.03 -5.19 4.44
N VAL A 107 -12.35 -4.23 3.78
CA VAL A 107 -10.90 -4.29 3.54
C VAL A 107 -10.09 -3.86 4.76
N VAL A 108 -10.68 -3.18 5.74
CA VAL A 108 -9.97 -2.69 6.94
C VAL A 108 -9.22 -3.82 7.63
N ARG A 109 -9.87 -4.98 7.79
CA ARG A 109 -9.24 -6.16 8.39
C ARG A 109 -8.02 -6.65 7.60
N ASN A 110 -8.09 -6.60 6.26
CA ASN A 110 -6.96 -6.99 5.42
C ASN A 110 -5.78 -6.02 5.58
N TYR A 111 -6.06 -4.71 5.74
CA TYR A 111 -5.03 -3.71 6.04
C TYR A 111 -4.38 -3.95 7.41
N GLU A 112 -5.18 -4.18 8.46
CA GLU A 112 -4.68 -4.46 9.80
C GLU A 112 -3.79 -5.71 9.83
N ASN A 113 -4.29 -6.82 9.31
CA ASN A 113 -3.56 -8.07 9.28
C ASN A 113 -2.35 -8.01 8.33
N GLY A 114 -2.53 -7.39 7.17
CA GLY A 114 -1.48 -7.27 6.16
C GLY A 114 -0.28 -6.47 6.65
N PHE A 115 -0.51 -5.31 7.24
CA PHE A 115 0.57 -4.49 7.80
C PHE A 115 1.23 -5.13 9.03
N ASP A 116 0.47 -5.81 9.89
CA ASP A 116 1.02 -6.57 11.02
C ASP A 116 1.97 -7.69 10.55
N ILE A 117 1.59 -8.39 9.48
CA ILE A 117 2.44 -9.42 8.87
C ILE A 117 3.71 -8.80 8.26
N LEU A 118 3.58 -7.71 7.51
CA LEU A 118 4.72 -7.03 6.89
C LEU A 118 5.69 -6.45 7.92
N GLU A 119 5.17 -5.90 9.02
CA GLU A 119 5.97 -5.39 10.14
C GLU A 119 6.78 -6.53 10.79
N LYS A 120 6.14 -7.66 11.10
CA LYS A 120 6.81 -8.85 11.66
C LYS A 120 7.88 -9.43 10.74
N GLN A 121 7.73 -9.24 9.43
CA GLN A 121 8.73 -9.64 8.42
C GLN A 121 9.84 -8.59 8.23
N ASN A 122 9.83 -7.52 9.03
CA ASN A 122 10.74 -6.38 8.88
C ASN A 122 10.73 -5.75 7.48
N PHE A 123 9.58 -5.79 6.81
CA PHE A 123 9.41 -5.21 5.47
C PHE A 123 9.75 -3.72 5.43
N PHE A 124 9.44 -3.00 6.51
CA PHE A 124 9.71 -1.57 6.64
C PHE A 124 11.14 -1.24 7.12
N GLY A 125 11.98 -2.25 7.36
CA GLY A 125 13.38 -2.07 7.76
C GLY A 125 13.57 -1.37 9.11
N ILE A 126 12.64 -1.55 10.04
CA ILE A 126 12.64 -0.88 11.36
C ILE A 126 13.38 -1.68 12.45
N SER A 127 13.64 -2.97 12.20
CA SER A 127 14.29 -3.84 13.19
C SER A 127 15.69 -3.32 13.53
N GLY A 128 15.95 -3.12 14.81
CA GLY A 128 17.24 -2.64 15.33
C GLY A 128 17.53 -1.17 15.11
N LYS A 129 16.55 -0.38 14.63
CA LYS A 129 16.67 1.07 14.43
C LYS A 129 15.85 1.87 15.44
N ASP A 130 16.31 3.07 15.75
CA ASP A 130 15.54 4.07 16.48
C ASP A 130 14.72 4.89 15.49
N ILE A 131 13.41 4.65 15.44
CA ILE A 131 12.52 5.30 14.48
C ILE A 131 12.56 6.83 14.60
N ASN A 132 12.83 7.35 15.78
CA ASN A 132 12.86 8.80 16.01
C ASN A 132 14.16 9.46 15.53
N LYS A 133 15.27 8.70 15.48
CA LYS A 133 16.59 9.21 15.09
C LYS A 133 16.99 8.84 13.67
N ASP A 134 16.72 7.61 13.27
CA ASP A 134 17.26 7.00 12.06
C ASP A 134 16.35 7.21 10.83
N PHE A 135 15.15 7.77 11.02
CA PHE A 135 14.18 7.96 9.95
C PHE A 135 13.88 9.43 9.69
N MET A 136 13.74 9.79 8.42
CA MET A 136 13.29 11.12 8.01
C MET A 136 11.80 11.30 8.28
N ILE A 137 11.33 12.55 8.23
CA ILE A 137 9.91 12.85 8.45
C ILE A 137 8.98 12.08 7.50
N ILE A 138 9.39 11.95 6.23
CA ILE A 138 8.57 11.24 5.23
C ILE A 138 8.45 9.75 5.55
N ASP A 139 9.53 9.13 6.03
CA ASP A 139 9.51 7.73 6.47
C ASP A 139 8.59 7.56 7.68
N LYS A 140 8.64 8.51 8.62
CA LYS A 140 7.76 8.52 9.80
C LYS A 140 6.28 8.65 9.41
N ILE A 141 5.96 9.53 8.44
CA ILE A 141 4.60 9.69 7.91
C ILE A 141 4.14 8.37 7.27
N ASN A 142 4.98 7.78 6.41
CA ASN A 142 4.68 6.50 5.77
C ASN A 142 4.44 5.38 6.79
N LEU A 143 5.35 5.22 7.75
CA LEU A 143 5.22 4.23 8.82
C LEU A 143 3.97 4.49 9.68
N ARG A 144 3.68 5.75 10.01
CA ARG A 144 2.50 6.12 10.79
C ARG A 144 1.20 5.70 10.10
N SER A 145 1.10 5.92 8.80
CA SER A 145 -0.09 5.54 8.03
C SER A 145 -0.26 4.02 7.94
N LYS A 146 0.84 3.28 7.84
CA LYS A 146 0.86 1.83 7.63
C LYS A 146 0.89 1.02 8.93
N SER A 147 1.37 1.57 10.04
CA SER A 147 1.40 0.89 11.35
C SER A 147 0.11 1.02 12.15
N LEU A 148 -0.91 1.68 11.64
CA LEU A 148 -2.21 1.89 12.31
C LEU A 148 -2.08 2.47 13.73
N ASN A 149 -1.14 3.38 13.93
CA ASN A 149 -0.81 4.00 15.21
C ASN A 149 -0.19 3.07 16.27
N ARG A 150 0.29 1.89 15.88
CA ARG A 150 0.92 0.95 16.83
C ARG A 150 2.36 1.32 17.17
N LEU A 151 3.08 2.01 16.29
CA LEU A 151 4.46 2.40 16.52
C LEU A 151 4.54 3.70 17.34
N PRO A 152 5.42 3.78 18.34
CA PRO A 152 5.58 4.95 19.20
C PRO A 152 6.36 6.04 18.48
N PHE A 153 5.68 6.83 17.65
CA PHE A 153 6.30 7.96 16.96
C PHE A 153 6.31 9.20 17.83
N ILE A 154 7.47 9.85 17.86
CA ILE A 154 7.61 11.22 18.31
C ILE A 154 8.08 12.04 17.11
N PHE A 155 7.28 13.01 16.69
CA PHE A 155 7.75 14.03 15.76
C PHE A 155 8.62 14.99 16.55
N ALA A 156 9.90 15.12 16.14
CA ALA A 156 10.80 16.07 16.76
C ALA A 156 10.33 17.52 16.49
N PRO A 157 10.70 18.52 17.30
CA PRO A 157 10.34 19.93 17.02
C PRO A 157 10.68 20.38 15.61
N LYS A 158 11.82 19.91 15.04
CA LYS A 158 12.22 20.15 13.64
C LYS A 158 11.24 19.56 12.61
N ASP A 159 10.53 18.49 12.96
CA ASP A 159 9.55 17.86 12.09
C ASP A 159 8.25 18.69 12.04
N ASN A 160 7.93 19.40 13.12
CA ASN A 160 6.74 20.26 13.19
C ASN A 160 6.82 21.45 12.23
N ASP A 161 8.02 21.98 11.97
CA ASP A 161 8.22 23.06 11.00
C ASP A 161 7.89 22.63 9.57
N TRP A 162 8.03 21.35 9.26
CA TRP A 162 7.63 20.76 8.00
C TRP A 162 6.15 20.45 7.92
N LEU A 163 5.53 20.01 9.02
CA LEU A 163 4.10 19.70 9.09
C LEU A 163 3.21 20.95 9.07
N ALA A 164 3.77 22.12 9.39
CA ALA A 164 3.07 23.41 9.40
C ALA A 164 3.10 24.15 8.04
N LYS A 165 3.86 23.66 7.06
CA LYS A 165 3.97 24.19 5.69
C LYS A 165 3.10 23.41 4.71
#